data_7dc50e02c075a24dcc40dab1d252f1e8
#
_entry.id   7dc50e02c075a24dcc40dab1d252f1e8
#
_cell.length_a   1.000
_cell.length_b   1.000
_cell.length_c   1.000
_cell.angle_alpha   90.00
_cell.angle_beta   90.00
_cell.angle_gamma   90.00
#
_symmetry.space_group_name_H-M   'P 1'
#
loop_
_entity.id
_entity.type
_entity.pdbx_description
1 polymer ?
#
loop_
_entity_poly.entity_id
_entity_poly.type
_entity_poly.pdbx_seq_one_letter_code
_entity_poly.pdbx_strand_id
1 'polypeptide(L)'
;MISMSEYLENIYVDFASDINEQTKLCQLKGLNFAAGCLPDYNNLQIQRLYLLRYSFAYGFEYSGIYSEVLARLHNPQKVCVVSIGCGNFLDYWSLVQSIEKKNLECEV
;
A
#
# COMPACT_ATOMS: atom_id res chain seq x y z
N MET A 1 14.82 3.16 4.30
CA MET A 1 13.46 2.55 4.20
C MET A 1 13.53 1.34 3.28
N ILE A 2 12.84 0.25 3.60
CA ILE A 2 12.77 -0.92 2.72
C ILE A 2 12.00 -0.58 1.44
N SER A 3 12.36 -1.21 0.33
CA SER A 3 11.62 -1.03 -0.93
C SER A 3 10.22 -1.65 -0.87
N MET A 4 9.32 -1.23 -1.76
CA MET A 4 8.00 -1.87 -1.90
C MET A 4 8.14 -3.37 -2.17
N SER A 5 9.11 -3.76 -3.00
CA SER A 5 9.35 -5.17 -3.33
C SER A 5 9.73 -5.98 -2.10
N GLU A 6 10.67 -5.51 -1.29
CA GLU A 6 11.05 -6.17 -0.02
C GLU A 6 9.89 -6.26 0.96
N TYR A 7 9.12 -5.18 1.08
CA TYR A 7 7.94 -5.17 1.95
C TYR A 7 6.92 -6.23 1.51
N LEU A 8 6.59 -6.28 0.22
CA LEU A 8 5.64 -7.24 -0.32
C LEU A 8 6.17 -8.68 -0.30
N GLU A 9 7.47 -8.89 -0.46
CA GLU A 9 8.08 -10.20 -0.28
C GLU A 9 7.90 -10.72 1.14
N ASN A 10 8.13 -9.89 2.15
CA ASN A 10 7.87 -10.24 3.54
C ASN A 10 6.39 -10.57 3.79
N ILE A 11 5.47 -9.74 3.26
CA ILE A 11 4.03 -10.01 3.34
C ILE A 11 3.67 -11.34 2.67
N TYR A 12 4.28 -11.66 1.53
CA TYR A 12 4.04 -12.92 0.84
C TYR A 12 4.53 -14.12 1.65
N VAL A 13 5.72 -14.03 2.23
CA VAL A 13 6.27 -15.10 3.09
C VAL A 13 5.35 -15.34 4.28
N ASP A 14 4.93 -14.29 4.96
CA ASP A 14 4.00 -14.38 6.08
C ASP A 14 2.64 -14.94 5.65
N PHE A 15 2.11 -14.49 4.53
CA PHE A 15 0.86 -14.99 3.97
C PHE A 15 0.95 -16.48 3.66
N ALA A 16 2.03 -16.91 3.03
CA ALA A 16 2.23 -18.31 2.64
C ALA A 16 2.45 -19.22 3.86
N SER A 17 3.16 -18.74 4.89
CA SER A 17 3.44 -19.54 6.11
C SER A 17 2.22 -19.71 7.00
N ASP A 18 1.30 -18.73 7.02
CA ASP A 18 0.12 -18.74 7.87
C ASP A 18 -1.10 -19.40 7.21
N ILE A 19 -0.99 -19.87 5.98
CA ILE A 19 -2.06 -20.62 5.33
C ILE A 19 -2.19 -21.98 5.99
N ASN A 20 -3.30 -22.20 6.70
CA ASN A 20 -3.68 -23.48 7.29
C ASN A 20 -4.80 -24.14 6.49
N GLU A 21 -5.16 -25.37 6.86
CA GLU A 21 -6.22 -26.14 6.19
C GLU A 21 -7.58 -25.45 6.20
N GLN A 22 -7.83 -24.54 7.16
CA GLN A 22 -9.08 -23.79 7.27
C GLN A 22 -9.11 -22.59 6.31
N THR A 23 -7.96 -22.07 5.90
CA THR A 23 -7.83 -20.96 4.95
C THR A 23 -7.55 -21.52 3.57
N LYS A 24 -8.56 -22.03 2.89
CA LYS A 24 -8.39 -22.56 1.54
C LYS A 24 -8.08 -21.42 0.58
N LEU A 25 -6.95 -21.51 -0.12
CA LEU A 25 -6.55 -20.55 -1.19
C LEU A 25 -7.67 -20.30 -2.20
N CYS A 26 -8.49 -21.31 -2.50
CA CYS A 26 -9.64 -21.16 -3.38
C CYS A 26 -10.70 -20.20 -2.84
N GLN A 27 -10.87 -20.09 -1.52
CA GLN A 27 -11.79 -19.14 -0.91
C GLN A 27 -11.27 -17.71 -1.01
N LEU A 28 -9.96 -17.53 -0.85
CA LEU A 28 -9.32 -16.21 -1.02
C LEU A 28 -9.35 -15.75 -2.48
N LYS A 29 -9.22 -16.66 -3.43
CA LYS A 29 -9.27 -16.36 -4.86
C LYS A 29 -10.62 -15.79 -5.31
N GLY A 30 -11.70 -16.17 -4.67
CA GLY A 30 -13.05 -15.68 -4.94
C GLY A 30 -13.42 -14.37 -4.24
N LEU A 31 -12.54 -13.80 -3.41
CA LEU A 31 -12.82 -12.55 -2.71
C LEU A 31 -12.99 -11.39 -3.67
N ASN A 32 -14.07 -10.68 -3.50
CA ASN A 32 -14.35 -9.44 -4.22
C ASN A 32 -14.15 -8.25 -3.29
N PHE A 33 -13.16 -7.42 -3.59
CA PHE A 33 -12.89 -6.18 -2.86
C PHE A 33 -13.66 -4.97 -3.41
N ALA A 34 -14.50 -5.17 -4.42
CA ALA A 34 -15.37 -4.13 -4.94
C ALA A 34 -16.60 -3.91 -4.02
N ALA A 35 -17.25 -2.77 -4.23
CA ALA A 35 -18.45 -2.41 -3.46
C ALA A 35 -19.56 -3.47 -3.56
N GLY A 36 -20.23 -3.77 -2.43
CA GLY A 36 -21.40 -4.64 -2.36
C GLY A 36 -21.25 -5.86 -1.45
N CYS A 37 -20.09 -6.51 -1.46
CA CYS A 37 -19.80 -7.65 -0.61
C CYS A 37 -18.36 -7.55 -0.13
N LEU A 38 -18.11 -6.65 0.82
CA LEU A 38 -16.77 -6.47 1.36
C LEU A 38 -16.34 -7.67 2.22
N PRO A 39 -15.10 -8.15 2.06
CA PRO A 39 -14.56 -9.18 2.92
C PRO A 39 -14.35 -8.66 4.36
N ASP A 40 -14.18 -9.57 5.30
CA ASP A 40 -13.85 -9.21 6.68
C ASP A 40 -12.39 -8.75 6.77
N TYR A 41 -12.19 -7.44 6.75
CA TYR A 41 -10.87 -6.81 6.88
C TYR A 41 -10.22 -6.96 8.26
N ASN A 42 -10.91 -7.49 9.26
CA ASN A 42 -10.29 -7.87 10.55
C ASN A 42 -9.47 -9.15 10.42
N ASN A 43 -9.64 -9.90 9.34
CA ASN A 43 -8.85 -11.09 9.06
C ASN A 43 -7.49 -10.71 8.46
N LEU A 44 -6.42 -11.08 9.17
CA LEU A 44 -5.04 -10.73 8.78
C LEU A 44 -4.66 -11.28 7.39
N GLN A 45 -5.10 -12.48 7.05
CA GLN A 45 -4.82 -13.08 5.72
C GLN A 45 -5.53 -12.32 4.60
N ILE A 46 -6.72 -11.80 4.86
CA ILE A 46 -7.43 -10.94 3.89
C ILE A 46 -6.70 -9.61 3.72
N GLN A 47 -6.20 -9.02 4.80
CA GLN A 47 -5.38 -7.80 4.72
C GLN A 47 -4.10 -8.03 3.91
N ARG A 48 -3.38 -9.13 4.16
CA ARG A 48 -2.18 -9.51 3.41
C ARG A 48 -2.49 -9.73 1.93
N LEU A 49 -3.57 -10.47 1.62
CA LEU A 49 -4.00 -10.70 0.24
C LEU A 49 -4.35 -9.39 -0.48
N TYR A 50 -5.02 -8.47 0.19
CA TYR A 50 -5.33 -7.15 -0.35
C TYR A 50 -4.04 -6.39 -0.70
N LEU A 51 -3.06 -6.37 0.21
CA LEU A 51 -1.75 -5.76 -0.03
C LEU A 51 -1.04 -6.38 -1.25
N LEU A 52 -0.94 -7.70 -1.28
CA LEU A 52 -0.29 -8.42 -2.40
C LEU A 52 -0.96 -8.16 -3.74
N ARG A 53 -2.29 -8.00 -3.74
CA ARG A 53 -3.07 -7.83 -4.96
C ARG A 53 -3.03 -6.41 -5.52
N TYR A 54 -3.01 -5.40 -4.66
CA TYR A 54 -3.26 -4.02 -5.07
C TYR A 54 -2.09 -3.06 -4.86
N SER A 55 -1.08 -3.41 -4.05
CA SER A 55 -0.05 -2.45 -3.66
C SER A 55 0.77 -1.91 -4.83
N PHE A 56 1.11 -2.73 -5.81
CA PHE A 56 1.86 -2.26 -6.97
C PHE A 56 1.05 -1.26 -7.82
N ALA A 57 -0.21 -1.55 -8.09
CA ALA A 57 -1.08 -0.67 -8.87
C ALA A 57 -1.28 0.67 -8.15
N TYR A 58 -1.73 0.63 -6.90
CA TYR A 58 -2.00 1.85 -6.13
C TYR A 58 -0.72 2.60 -5.77
N GLY A 59 0.36 1.90 -5.42
CA GLY A 59 1.65 2.53 -5.16
C GLY A 59 2.19 3.27 -6.37
N PHE A 60 2.03 2.73 -7.56
CA PHE A 60 2.40 3.39 -8.80
C PHE A 60 1.56 4.66 -9.05
N GLU A 61 0.24 4.57 -8.92
CA GLU A 61 -0.68 5.69 -9.09
C GLU A 61 -0.40 6.81 -8.08
N TYR A 62 -0.28 6.48 -6.80
CA TYR A 62 0.02 7.46 -5.75
C TYR A 62 1.39 8.10 -5.93
N SER A 63 2.41 7.34 -6.30
CA SER A 63 3.74 7.88 -6.57
C SER A 63 3.74 8.87 -7.75
N GLY A 64 2.96 8.59 -8.78
CA GLY A 64 2.76 9.52 -9.89
C GLY A 64 2.10 10.83 -9.45
N ILE A 65 1.02 10.73 -8.67
CA ILE A 65 0.29 11.89 -8.13
C ILE A 65 1.19 12.72 -7.20
N TYR A 66 1.86 12.10 -6.25
CA TYR A 66 2.73 12.81 -5.31
C TYR A 66 3.94 13.44 -5.99
N SER A 67 4.51 12.79 -7.00
CA SER A 67 5.60 13.37 -7.78
C SER A 67 5.17 14.65 -8.49
N GLU A 68 3.97 14.67 -9.03
CA GLU A 68 3.39 15.85 -9.67
C GLU A 68 3.04 16.94 -8.65
N VAL A 69 2.43 16.58 -7.52
CA VAL A 69 2.09 17.54 -6.46
C VAL A 69 3.35 18.21 -5.90
N LEU A 70 4.38 17.44 -5.58
CA LEU A 70 5.65 17.98 -5.07
C LEU A 70 6.30 18.95 -6.07
N ALA A 71 6.24 18.61 -7.37
CA ALA A 71 6.76 19.50 -8.41
C ALA A 71 5.98 20.82 -8.49
N ARG A 72 4.65 20.76 -8.43
CA ARG A 72 3.78 21.96 -8.43
C ARG A 72 3.93 22.84 -7.20
N LEU A 73 4.25 22.25 -6.06
CA LEU A 73 4.57 22.97 -4.83
C LEU A 73 6.01 23.53 -4.82
N HIS A 74 6.75 23.40 -5.93
CA HIS A 74 8.13 23.84 -6.06
C HIS A 74 9.07 23.23 -5.02
N ASN A 75 8.94 21.92 -4.78
CA ASN A 75 9.75 21.15 -3.85
C ASN A 75 9.69 21.72 -2.41
N PRO A 76 8.56 21.57 -1.74
CA PRO A 76 8.35 22.15 -0.41
C PRO A 76 9.29 21.54 0.62
N GLN A 77 9.67 22.31 1.64
CA GLN A 77 10.46 21.84 2.78
C GLN A 77 9.59 21.10 3.81
N LYS A 78 8.29 21.33 3.78
CA LYS A 78 7.32 20.68 4.68
C LYS A 78 5.99 20.51 3.99
N VAL A 79 5.39 19.34 4.16
CA VAL A 79 4.03 19.04 3.73
C VAL A 79 3.22 18.48 4.88
N CYS A 80 1.94 18.81 4.94
CA CYS A 80 0.99 18.19 5.85
C CYS A 80 -0.02 17.40 5.02
N VAL A 81 -0.18 16.13 5.33
CA VAL A 81 -1.08 15.23 4.61
C VAL A 81 -2.20 14.78 5.52
N VAL A 82 -3.43 14.92 5.04
CA VAL A 82 -4.61 14.33 5.67
C VAL A 82 -5.10 13.21 4.78
N SER A 83 -4.96 11.98 5.24
CA SER A 83 -5.41 10.79 4.51
C SER A 83 -6.70 10.26 5.11
N ILE A 84 -7.77 10.25 4.31
CA ILE A 84 -9.09 9.75 4.71
C ILE A 84 -9.26 8.33 4.16
N GLY A 85 -9.50 7.36 5.06
CA GLY A 85 -9.63 5.96 4.66
C GLY A 85 -8.32 5.34 4.19
N CYS A 86 -7.20 5.76 4.80
CA CYS A 86 -5.83 5.38 4.40
C CYS A 86 -5.56 3.86 4.42
N GLY A 87 -6.40 3.06 5.09
CA GLY A 87 -6.26 1.60 5.15
C GLY A 87 -4.89 1.17 5.63
N ASN A 88 -4.05 0.71 4.71
CA ASN A 88 -2.70 0.21 4.95
C ASN A 88 -1.58 1.25 4.72
N PHE A 89 -1.91 2.53 4.68
CA PHE A 89 -0.97 3.65 4.51
C PHE A 89 -0.14 3.63 3.21
N LEU A 90 -0.61 2.99 2.16
CA LEU A 90 0.09 2.99 0.87
C LEU A 90 0.28 4.39 0.28
N ASP A 91 -0.65 5.27 0.49
CA ASP A 91 -0.58 6.67 0.09
C ASP A 91 0.56 7.40 0.80
N TYR A 92 0.65 7.31 2.13
CA TYR A 92 1.76 7.88 2.91
C TYR A 92 3.11 7.30 2.47
N TRP A 93 3.20 5.98 2.33
CA TRP A 93 4.40 5.31 1.90
C TRP A 93 4.86 5.78 0.51
N SER A 94 3.93 5.94 -0.42
CA SER A 94 4.20 6.44 -1.78
C SER A 94 4.67 7.90 -1.78
N LEU A 95 4.15 8.74 -0.88
CA LEU A 95 4.64 10.11 -0.70
C LEU A 95 6.09 10.11 -0.22
N VAL A 96 6.40 9.37 0.83
CA VAL A 96 7.77 9.29 1.38
C VAL A 96 8.75 8.78 0.32
N GLN A 97 8.38 7.74 -0.43
CA GLN A 97 9.17 7.24 -1.56
C GLN A 97 9.38 8.30 -2.65
N SER A 98 8.37 9.11 -2.93
CA SER A 98 8.49 10.19 -3.93
C SER A 98 9.44 11.29 -3.48
N ILE A 99 9.45 11.62 -2.19
CA ILE A 99 10.37 12.57 -1.57
C ILE A 99 11.80 12.04 -1.65
N GLU A 100 12.04 10.80 -1.24
CA GLU A 100 13.36 10.16 -1.31
C GLU A 100 13.89 10.08 -2.75
N LYS A 101 13.05 9.64 -3.68
CA LYS A 101 13.43 9.52 -5.10
C LYS A 101 13.80 10.85 -5.74
N LYS A 102 13.23 11.94 -5.29
CA LYS A 102 13.55 13.29 -5.74
C LYS A 102 14.70 13.93 -4.95
N ASN A 103 15.26 13.24 -3.96
CA ASN A 103 16.28 13.77 -3.03
C ASN A 103 15.84 15.11 -2.39
N LEU A 104 14.58 15.20 -1.97
CA LEU A 104 14.06 16.39 -1.32
C LEU A 104 14.27 16.33 0.18
N GLU A 105 14.74 17.44 0.75
CA GLU A 105 14.71 17.67 2.19
C GLU A 105 13.33 18.19 2.58
N CYS A 106 12.37 17.26 2.70
CA CYS A 106 10.99 17.59 2.99
C CYS A 106 10.49 16.79 4.22
N GLU A 107 10.02 17.52 5.21
CA GLU A 107 9.33 16.95 6.39
C GLU A 107 7.87 16.66 6.05
N VAL A 108 7.37 15.49 6.47
CA VAL A 108 5.98 15.05 6.31
C VAL A 108 5.28 14.98 7.65
#